data_63d95bf064194e22d1ac5bb22162f73f
#
_entry.id   63d95bf064194e22d1ac5bb22162f73f
#
_cell.length_a   1.000
_cell.length_b   1.000
_cell.length_c   1.000
_cell.angle_alpha   90.00
_cell.angle_beta   90.00
_cell.angle_gamma   90.00
#
_symmetry.space_group_name_H-M   'P 1'
#
loop_
_entity.id
_entity.type
_entity.pdbx_description
1 polymer ?
#
loop_
_entity_poly.entity_id
_entity_poly.type
_entity_poly.pdbx_seq_one_letter_code
_entity_poly.pdbx_strand_id
1 'polypeptide(L)'
;MNDSEELWDKRYSDNPVLNPPSEFLEEFEQYLPTQGTCVDIAGGNGRNALWFAKKGYTTSVIDISSVALNQAAKSAQSQEVELECIYWDIEKNLLPPERTWDIALLTLFLNRGVLQTTNEYLNPQGILLFAQPTKKNLERHQHPSERFLLDPSEIFEISENLTGMEILHVDEGWRTSERHEAWLACKKVT
;
A
#
# COMPACT_ATOMS: atom_id res chain seq x y z
N MET A 1 13.19 -17.25 -12.29
CA MET A 1 12.21 -16.79 -11.31
C MET A 1 12.98 -16.08 -10.20
N ASN A 2 12.42 -15.08 -9.59
CA ASN A 2 13.04 -14.32 -8.51
C ASN A 2 12.64 -14.98 -7.18
N ASP A 3 13.57 -15.11 -6.24
CA ASP A 3 13.29 -15.72 -4.92
C ASP A 3 12.12 -15.03 -4.19
N SER A 4 11.96 -13.70 -4.37
CA SER A 4 10.84 -12.94 -3.83
C SER A 4 9.50 -13.30 -4.50
N GLU A 5 9.47 -13.46 -5.82
CA GLU A 5 8.30 -13.87 -6.57
C GLU A 5 7.80 -15.25 -6.14
N GLU A 6 8.71 -16.24 -6.10
CA GLU A 6 8.36 -17.61 -5.66
C GLU A 6 7.83 -17.64 -4.23
N LEU A 7 8.42 -16.83 -3.34
CA LEU A 7 7.99 -16.72 -1.96
C LEU A 7 6.55 -16.20 -1.86
N TRP A 8 6.24 -15.10 -2.58
CA TRP A 8 4.93 -14.48 -2.53
C TRP A 8 3.88 -15.30 -3.27
N ASP A 9 4.19 -15.87 -4.44
CA ASP A 9 3.32 -16.78 -5.15
C ASP A 9 2.93 -17.98 -4.28
N LYS A 10 3.90 -18.57 -3.57
CA LYS A 10 3.61 -19.64 -2.61
C LYS A 10 2.68 -19.17 -1.49
N ARG A 11 2.93 -18.01 -0.88
CA ARG A 11 2.10 -17.48 0.21
C ARG A 11 0.64 -17.28 -0.21
N TYR A 12 0.42 -16.69 -1.39
CA TYR A 12 -0.93 -16.47 -1.91
C TYR A 12 -1.59 -17.77 -2.38
N SER A 13 -0.81 -18.76 -2.84
CA SER A 13 -1.33 -20.09 -3.15
C SER A 13 -1.76 -20.84 -1.89
N ASP A 14 -0.95 -20.77 -0.82
CA ASP A 14 -1.22 -21.45 0.46
C ASP A 14 -2.38 -20.78 1.23
N ASN A 15 -2.59 -19.49 1.05
CA ASN A 15 -3.66 -18.74 1.71
C ASN A 15 -4.38 -17.78 0.74
N PRO A 16 -5.31 -18.27 -0.08
CA PRO A 16 -6.01 -17.50 -1.10
C PRO A 16 -7.14 -16.60 -0.55
N VAL A 17 -7.14 -16.30 0.75
CA VAL A 17 -8.20 -15.51 1.39
C VAL A 17 -8.04 -14.03 1.08
N LEU A 18 -9.11 -13.40 0.57
CA LEU A 18 -9.19 -11.95 0.48
C LEU A 18 -9.63 -11.41 1.85
N ASN A 19 -8.67 -10.80 2.56
CA ASN A 19 -8.94 -10.14 3.83
C ASN A 19 -9.77 -8.86 3.63
N PRO A 20 -10.44 -8.35 4.67
CA PRO A 20 -11.03 -7.02 4.64
C PRO A 20 -10.01 -5.93 4.28
N PRO A 21 -10.44 -4.78 3.72
CA PRO A 21 -9.56 -3.64 3.50
C PRO A 21 -8.94 -3.17 4.82
N SER A 22 -7.83 -2.47 4.74
CA SER A 22 -7.15 -1.93 5.91
C SER A 22 -8.02 -0.89 6.62
N GLU A 23 -8.08 -0.95 7.96
CA GLU A 23 -8.96 -0.08 8.76
C GLU A 23 -8.64 1.41 8.60
N PHE A 24 -7.37 1.77 8.36
CA PHE A 24 -6.99 3.18 8.16
C PHE A 24 -7.64 3.84 6.95
N LEU A 25 -8.13 3.08 5.97
CA LEU A 25 -8.79 3.64 4.78
C LEU A 25 -10.07 4.40 5.13
N GLU A 26 -10.83 3.93 6.12
CA GLU A 26 -12.04 4.64 6.59
C GLU A 26 -11.67 5.94 7.29
N GLU A 27 -10.60 5.93 8.10
CA GLU A 27 -10.13 7.12 8.81
C GLU A 27 -9.56 8.17 7.86
N PHE A 28 -8.86 7.73 6.81
CA PHE A 28 -8.20 8.61 5.85
C PHE A 28 -9.09 9.01 4.67
N GLU A 29 -10.30 8.49 4.57
CA GLU A 29 -11.26 8.86 3.51
C GLU A 29 -11.47 10.37 3.41
N GLN A 30 -11.43 11.09 4.53
CA GLN A 30 -11.55 12.53 4.60
C GLN A 30 -10.47 13.32 3.83
N TYR A 31 -9.32 12.70 3.55
CA TYR A 31 -8.22 13.33 2.80
C TYR A 31 -8.27 13.02 1.29
N LEU A 32 -9.11 12.07 0.87
CA LEU A 32 -9.15 11.60 -0.50
C LEU A 32 -9.92 12.57 -1.41
N PRO A 33 -9.50 12.72 -2.68
CA PRO A 33 -10.32 13.41 -3.68
C PRO A 33 -11.59 12.59 -3.93
N THR A 34 -12.65 13.24 -4.38
CA THR A 34 -13.95 12.58 -4.64
C THR A 34 -13.92 11.58 -5.80
N GLN A 35 -12.93 11.68 -6.67
CA GLN A 35 -12.68 10.80 -7.80
C GLN A 35 -11.22 10.91 -8.23
N GLY A 36 -10.75 9.98 -9.04
CA GLY A 36 -9.38 10.03 -9.57
C GLY A 36 -8.81 8.64 -9.80
N THR A 37 -7.50 8.60 -10.00
CA THR A 37 -6.72 7.40 -10.20
C THR A 37 -6.04 6.96 -8.90
N CYS A 38 -6.04 5.65 -8.63
CA CYS A 38 -5.41 5.08 -7.44
C CYS A 38 -4.46 3.94 -7.81
N VAL A 39 -3.32 3.85 -7.17
CA VAL A 39 -2.43 2.70 -7.25
C VAL A 39 -2.17 2.09 -5.87
N ASP A 40 -2.39 0.78 -5.74
CA ASP A 40 -2.00 -0.02 -4.58
C ASP A 40 -0.67 -0.71 -4.89
N ILE A 41 0.40 -0.19 -4.30
CA ILE A 41 1.78 -0.60 -4.56
C ILE A 41 2.14 -1.78 -3.67
N ALA A 42 2.57 -2.90 -4.26
CA ALA A 42 2.72 -4.19 -3.61
C ALA A 42 1.40 -4.63 -2.94
N GLY A 43 0.28 -4.40 -3.64
CA GLY A 43 -1.07 -4.55 -3.12
C GLY A 43 -1.57 -5.99 -3.02
N GLY A 44 -0.75 -6.97 -3.42
CA GLY A 44 -1.06 -8.38 -3.33
C GLY A 44 -2.34 -8.77 -4.06
N ASN A 45 -3.26 -9.44 -3.37
CA ASN A 45 -4.55 -9.85 -3.92
C ASN A 45 -5.61 -8.73 -3.97
N GLY A 46 -5.16 -7.46 -3.83
CA GLY A 46 -5.95 -6.28 -4.13
C GLY A 46 -7.01 -5.88 -3.11
N ARG A 47 -6.92 -6.31 -1.84
CA ARG A 47 -7.96 -6.02 -0.82
C ARG A 47 -8.25 -4.53 -0.67
N ASN A 48 -7.23 -3.68 -0.70
CA ASN A 48 -7.36 -2.24 -0.61
C ASN A 48 -7.71 -1.62 -1.97
N ALA A 49 -7.08 -2.10 -3.04
CA ALA A 49 -7.40 -1.68 -4.41
C ALA A 49 -8.90 -1.86 -4.74
N LEU A 50 -9.49 -2.99 -4.35
CA LEU A 50 -10.90 -3.27 -4.52
C LEU A 50 -11.80 -2.32 -3.73
N TRP A 51 -11.37 -1.84 -2.57
CA TRP A 51 -12.10 -0.83 -1.80
C TRP A 51 -12.18 0.50 -2.58
N PHE A 52 -11.08 0.94 -3.21
CA PHE A 52 -11.07 2.12 -4.06
C PHE A 52 -11.91 1.92 -5.34
N ALA A 53 -11.76 0.78 -6.00
CA ALA A 53 -12.53 0.47 -7.20
C ALA A 53 -14.05 0.50 -6.94
N LYS A 54 -14.52 -0.04 -5.80
CA LYS A 54 -15.94 0.04 -5.38
C LYS A 54 -16.42 1.47 -5.12
N LYS A 55 -15.54 2.37 -4.75
CA LYS A 55 -15.84 3.79 -4.57
C LYS A 55 -15.79 4.59 -5.88
N GLY A 56 -15.50 3.93 -6.99
CA GLY A 56 -15.50 4.55 -8.32
C GLY A 56 -14.17 5.17 -8.77
N TYR A 57 -13.08 4.90 -8.06
CA TYR A 57 -11.75 5.29 -8.53
C TYR A 57 -11.28 4.39 -9.66
N THR A 58 -10.56 4.95 -10.64
CA THR A 58 -9.80 4.16 -11.61
C THR A 58 -8.58 3.56 -10.92
N THR A 59 -8.63 2.27 -10.63
CA THR A 59 -7.70 1.66 -9.69
C THR A 59 -6.78 0.65 -10.37
N SER A 60 -5.50 0.74 -10.03
CA SER A 60 -4.47 -0.24 -10.40
C SER A 60 -3.91 -0.92 -9.15
N VAL A 61 -3.58 -2.19 -9.24
CA VAL A 61 -2.78 -2.92 -8.25
C VAL A 61 -1.49 -3.39 -8.89
N ILE A 62 -0.38 -3.13 -8.22
CA ILE A 62 0.97 -3.52 -8.67
C ILE A 62 1.51 -4.54 -7.69
N ASP A 63 1.96 -5.69 -8.17
CA ASP A 63 2.60 -6.71 -7.35
C ASP A 63 3.57 -7.58 -8.17
N ILE A 64 4.51 -8.22 -7.49
CA ILE A 64 5.43 -9.19 -8.09
C ILE A 64 4.80 -10.58 -8.19
N SER A 65 3.77 -10.88 -7.38
CA SER A 65 3.11 -12.16 -7.37
C SER A 65 2.04 -12.26 -8.44
N SER A 66 2.30 -13.08 -9.44
CA SER A 66 1.31 -13.39 -10.49
C SER A 66 0.08 -14.11 -9.92
N VAL A 67 0.25 -14.92 -8.88
CA VAL A 67 -0.84 -15.60 -8.17
C VAL A 67 -1.74 -14.60 -7.47
N ALA A 68 -1.15 -13.63 -6.76
CA ALA A 68 -1.92 -12.58 -6.08
C ALA A 68 -2.72 -11.74 -7.06
N LEU A 69 -2.09 -11.29 -8.14
CA LEU A 69 -2.77 -10.49 -9.18
C LEU A 69 -3.91 -11.26 -9.86
N ASN A 70 -3.76 -12.57 -10.10
CA ASN A 70 -4.84 -13.41 -10.62
C ASN A 70 -6.01 -13.51 -9.61
N GLN A 71 -5.72 -13.56 -8.30
CA GLN A 71 -6.76 -13.52 -7.27
C GLN A 71 -7.46 -12.16 -7.22
N ALA A 72 -6.71 -11.06 -7.33
CA ALA A 72 -7.25 -9.69 -7.41
C ALA A 72 -8.21 -9.54 -8.60
N ALA A 73 -7.79 -9.97 -9.79
CA ALA A 73 -8.62 -9.90 -11.01
C ALA A 73 -9.91 -10.72 -10.87
N LYS A 74 -9.84 -11.94 -10.32
CA LYS A 74 -11.04 -12.77 -10.06
C LYS A 74 -11.97 -12.11 -9.05
N SER A 75 -11.41 -11.50 -8.00
CA SER A 75 -12.19 -10.79 -6.99
C SER A 75 -12.86 -9.54 -7.57
N ALA A 76 -12.18 -8.79 -8.43
CA ALA A 76 -12.75 -7.65 -9.14
C ALA A 76 -13.91 -8.07 -10.05
N GLN A 77 -13.71 -9.13 -10.83
CA GLN A 77 -14.78 -9.70 -11.69
C GLN A 77 -16.00 -10.14 -10.87
N SER A 78 -15.79 -10.84 -9.76
CA SER A 78 -16.88 -11.31 -8.91
C SER A 78 -17.65 -10.20 -8.20
N GLN A 79 -17.03 -9.04 -8.05
CA GLN A 79 -17.59 -7.84 -7.41
C GLN A 79 -18.05 -6.79 -8.43
N GLU A 80 -17.99 -7.11 -9.72
CA GLU A 80 -18.41 -6.26 -10.85
C GLU A 80 -17.73 -4.88 -10.84
N VAL A 81 -16.42 -4.85 -10.50
CA VAL A 81 -15.60 -3.63 -10.54
C VAL A 81 -14.42 -3.79 -11.49
N GLU A 82 -13.96 -2.70 -12.07
CA GLU A 82 -12.75 -2.67 -12.89
C GLU A 82 -11.52 -2.53 -12.00
N LEU A 83 -10.49 -3.34 -12.25
CA LEU A 83 -9.21 -3.30 -11.55
C LEU A 83 -8.09 -3.67 -12.53
N GLU A 84 -7.16 -2.75 -12.74
CA GLU A 84 -5.97 -3.02 -13.53
C GLU A 84 -4.93 -3.75 -12.66
N CYS A 85 -4.53 -4.94 -13.08
CA CYS A 85 -3.51 -5.74 -12.40
C CYS A 85 -2.19 -5.65 -13.16
N ILE A 86 -1.15 -5.10 -12.53
CA ILE A 86 0.15 -4.85 -13.14
C ILE A 86 1.21 -5.72 -12.47
N TYR A 87 1.78 -6.65 -13.23
CA TYR A 87 2.95 -7.41 -12.77
C TYR A 87 4.20 -6.54 -12.84
N TRP A 88 4.85 -6.31 -11.69
CA TRP A 88 6.05 -5.48 -11.62
C TRP A 88 6.90 -5.78 -10.38
N ASP A 89 8.20 -5.91 -10.57
CA ASP A 89 9.17 -6.06 -9.47
C ASP A 89 9.67 -4.68 -9.03
N ILE A 90 9.00 -4.12 -8.02
CA ILE A 90 9.29 -2.79 -7.50
C ILE A 90 10.60 -2.74 -6.67
N GLU A 91 11.11 -3.88 -6.22
CA GLU A 91 12.40 -3.92 -5.51
C GLU A 91 13.57 -3.79 -6.49
N LYS A 92 13.39 -4.19 -7.74
CA LYS A 92 14.41 -4.09 -8.78
C LYS A 92 14.27 -2.87 -9.68
N ASN A 93 13.04 -2.43 -9.89
CA ASN A 93 12.72 -1.37 -10.81
C ASN A 93 11.85 -0.35 -10.09
N LEU A 94 12.17 0.93 -10.23
CA LEU A 94 11.24 1.98 -9.82
C LEU A 94 9.88 1.76 -10.49
N LEU A 95 8.83 2.37 -9.98
CA LEU A 95 7.50 2.32 -10.60
C LEU A 95 7.58 2.72 -12.08
N PRO A 96 6.65 2.27 -12.93
CA PRO A 96 6.65 2.59 -14.35
C PRO A 96 6.76 4.11 -14.56
N PRO A 97 7.82 4.63 -15.22
CA PRO A 97 8.20 6.03 -15.18
C PRO A 97 7.25 6.99 -15.93
N GLU A 98 6.29 6.47 -16.64
CA GLU A 98 5.39 7.25 -17.48
C GLU A 98 3.97 7.40 -16.92
N ARG A 99 3.76 7.00 -15.67
CA ARG A 99 2.43 7.06 -15.02
C ARG A 99 2.49 7.82 -13.71
N THR A 100 1.44 8.60 -13.48
CA THR A 100 1.18 9.27 -12.21
C THR A 100 -0.25 8.98 -11.76
N TRP A 101 -0.48 9.08 -10.46
CA TRP A 101 -1.76 8.80 -9.84
C TRP A 101 -2.17 9.91 -8.88
N ASP A 102 -3.47 10.03 -8.64
CA ASP A 102 -4.01 10.96 -7.64
C ASP A 102 -3.87 10.40 -6.22
N ILE A 103 -3.80 9.06 -6.11
CA ILE A 103 -3.61 8.37 -4.84
C ILE A 103 -2.59 7.24 -5.03
N ALA A 104 -1.57 7.20 -4.17
CA ALA A 104 -0.65 6.08 -4.04
C ALA A 104 -0.79 5.45 -2.65
N LEU A 105 -0.92 4.14 -2.60
CA LEU A 105 -1.10 3.37 -1.39
C LEU A 105 0.04 2.38 -1.23
N LEU A 106 0.69 2.38 -0.06
CA LEU A 106 1.68 1.39 0.36
C LEU A 106 1.26 0.80 1.71
N THR A 107 0.94 -0.49 1.73
CA THR A 107 0.53 -1.17 2.96
C THR A 107 1.22 -2.51 3.13
N LEU A 108 1.75 -2.76 4.31
CA LEU A 108 2.44 -4.00 4.65
C LEU A 108 3.62 -4.32 3.70
N PHE A 109 4.14 -3.29 3.04
CA PHE A 109 5.31 -3.35 2.17
C PHE A 109 6.29 -2.26 2.60
N LEU A 110 7.38 -2.66 3.23
CA LEU A 110 8.41 -1.75 3.71
C LEU A 110 9.59 -1.70 2.74
N ASN A 111 9.60 -0.69 1.90
CA ASN A 111 10.75 -0.29 1.09
C ASN A 111 10.93 1.23 1.22
N ARG A 112 11.94 1.64 2.00
CA ARG A 112 12.19 3.05 2.29
C ARG A 112 12.54 3.86 1.05
N GLY A 113 13.23 3.24 0.08
CA GLY A 113 13.55 3.89 -1.20
C GLY A 113 12.30 4.19 -2.02
N VAL A 114 11.38 3.22 -2.15
CA VAL A 114 10.09 3.42 -2.83
C VAL A 114 9.29 4.50 -2.13
N LEU A 115 9.23 4.48 -0.80
CA LEU A 115 8.48 5.48 -0.04
C LEU A 115 9.02 6.90 -0.27
N GLN A 116 10.34 7.07 -0.30
CA GLN A 116 10.98 8.38 -0.54
C GLN A 116 10.75 8.93 -1.95
N THR A 117 10.59 8.05 -2.95
CA THR A 117 10.37 8.44 -4.35
C THR A 117 8.90 8.48 -4.75
N THR A 118 7.97 8.12 -3.87
CA THR A 118 6.54 8.05 -4.20
C THR A 118 5.97 9.39 -4.70
N ASN A 119 6.51 10.52 -4.24
CA ASN A 119 6.10 11.84 -4.73
C ASN A 119 6.30 12.02 -6.25
N GLU A 120 7.25 11.30 -6.87
CA GLU A 120 7.51 11.35 -8.32
C GLU A 120 6.36 10.74 -9.13
N TYR A 121 5.62 9.81 -8.52
CA TYR A 121 4.51 9.09 -9.13
C TYR A 121 3.13 9.65 -8.76
N LEU A 122 3.10 10.74 -8.00
CA LEU A 122 1.86 11.43 -7.68
C LEU A 122 1.62 12.61 -8.62
N ASN A 123 0.36 12.78 -9.02
CA ASN A 123 -0.12 14.00 -9.64
C ASN A 123 0.04 15.20 -8.67
N PRO A 124 0.08 16.44 -9.16
CA PRO A 124 -0.02 17.61 -8.28
C PRO A 124 -1.24 17.49 -7.36
N GLN A 125 -1.08 17.74 -6.06
CA GLN A 125 -2.09 17.54 -5.01
C GLN A 125 -2.45 16.06 -4.75
N GLY A 126 -1.73 15.12 -5.32
CA GLY A 126 -1.93 13.69 -5.09
C GLY A 126 -1.61 13.27 -3.65
N ILE A 127 -2.24 12.21 -3.20
CA ILE A 127 -2.20 11.72 -1.82
C ILE A 127 -1.36 10.44 -1.74
N LEU A 128 -0.42 10.39 -0.82
CA LEU A 128 0.22 9.15 -0.38
C LEU A 128 -0.43 8.67 0.91
N LEU A 129 -0.85 7.41 0.92
CA LEU A 129 -1.28 6.68 2.10
C LEU A 129 -0.29 5.56 2.41
N PHE A 130 0.20 5.52 3.63
CA PHE A 130 1.15 4.49 4.06
C PHE A 130 0.74 3.92 5.42
N ALA A 131 0.77 2.60 5.54
CA ALA A 131 0.53 1.90 6.78
C ALA A 131 1.45 0.68 6.92
N GLN A 132 2.20 0.64 8.03
CA GLN A 132 3.20 -0.40 8.25
C GLN A 132 3.27 -0.79 9.73
N PRO A 133 3.31 -2.09 10.08
CA PRO A 133 3.58 -2.51 11.44
C PRO A 133 4.97 -2.06 11.91
N THR A 134 5.07 -1.76 13.20
CA THR A 134 6.34 -1.44 13.85
C THR A 134 6.88 -2.63 14.64
N LYS A 135 8.13 -2.57 15.11
CA LYS A 135 8.74 -3.63 15.94
C LYS A 135 7.99 -3.88 17.25
N LYS A 136 7.23 -2.90 17.76
CA LYS A 136 6.34 -3.13 18.91
C LYS A 136 5.25 -4.17 18.65
N ASN A 137 4.90 -4.39 17.38
CA ASN A 137 3.97 -5.46 17.01
C ASN A 137 4.43 -6.84 17.51
N LEU A 138 5.76 -7.05 17.62
CA LEU A 138 6.34 -8.31 18.09
C LEU A 138 6.09 -8.59 19.59
N GLU A 139 5.61 -7.60 20.35
CA GLU A 139 5.19 -7.81 21.75
C GLU A 139 3.95 -8.74 21.82
N ARG A 140 3.14 -8.79 20.77
CA ARG A 140 1.90 -9.58 20.72
C ARG A 140 1.85 -10.58 19.57
N HIS A 141 2.64 -10.40 18.51
CA HIS A 141 2.59 -11.17 17.28
C HIS A 141 3.98 -11.68 16.90
N GLN A 142 4.07 -12.91 16.39
CA GLN A 142 5.32 -13.48 15.89
C GLN A 142 5.65 -13.04 14.45
N HIS A 143 4.69 -12.39 13.76
CA HIS A 143 4.80 -11.99 12.35
C HIS A 143 4.28 -10.55 12.16
N PRO A 144 4.77 -9.84 11.12
CA PRO A 144 5.83 -10.23 10.18
C PRO A 144 7.22 -10.27 10.84
N SER A 145 8.22 -10.81 10.13
CA SER A 145 9.60 -10.80 10.62
C SER A 145 10.14 -9.37 10.72
N GLU A 146 11.10 -9.15 11.63
CA GLU A 146 11.64 -7.82 11.97
C GLU A 146 12.07 -6.96 10.78
N ARG A 147 12.62 -7.59 9.72
CA ARG A 147 13.04 -6.89 8.50
C ARG A 147 11.93 -6.13 7.78
N PHE A 148 10.68 -6.48 8.05
CA PHE A 148 9.49 -5.86 7.46
C PHE A 148 8.78 -4.92 8.43
N LEU A 149 9.44 -4.52 9.52
CA LEU A 149 8.87 -3.67 10.54
C LEU A 149 9.63 -2.35 10.62
N LEU A 150 8.91 -1.28 10.86
CA LEU A 150 9.50 0.00 11.20
C LEU A 150 10.11 -0.04 12.61
N ASP A 151 11.19 0.68 12.81
CA ASP A 151 11.65 0.98 14.16
C ASP A 151 10.60 1.85 14.89
N PRO A 152 10.51 1.76 16.24
CA PRO A 152 9.63 2.64 16.99
C PRO A 152 9.93 4.12 16.67
N SER A 153 8.90 4.88 16.37
CA SER A 153 8.96 6.31 16.01
C SER A 153 9.61 6.63 14.67
N GLU A 154 10.08 5.66 13.89
CA GLU A 154 10.70 5.88 12.59
C GLU A 154 9.77 6.61 11.60
N ILE A 155 8.46 6.43 11.72
CA ILE A 155 7.49 7.09 10.83
C ILE A 155 7.56 8.62 10.91
N PHE A 156 7.89 9.17 12.08
CA PHE A 156 8.01 10.62 12.26
C PHE A 156 9.25 11.14 11.54
N GLU A 157 10.38 10.43 11.63
CA GLU A 157 11.60 10.76 10.87
C GLU A 157 11.37 10.65 9.35
N ILE A 158 10.66 9.59 8.91
CA ILE A 158 10.26 9.44 7.51
C ILE A 158 9.44 10.64 7.06
N SER A 159 8.40 11.02 7.82
CA SER A 159 7.51 12.11 7.46
C SER A 159 8.23 13.46 7.32
N GLU A 160 9.19 13.74 8.19
CA GLU A 160 10.00 14.96 8.13
C GLU A 160 10.92 15.01 6.89
N ASN A 161 11.31 13.86 6.35
CA ASN A 161 12.21 13.74 5.21
C ASN A 161 11.51 13.57 3.85
N LEU A 162 10.17 13.53 3.80
CA LEU A 162 9.41 13.48 2.55
C LEU A 162 9.38 14.84 1.86
N THR A 163 10.32 15.04 0.96
CA THR A 163 10.45 16.31 0.24
C THR A 163 9.24 16.58 -0.67
N GLY A 164 8.72 17.82 -0.64
CA GLY A 164 7.60 18.23 -1.47
C GLY A 164 6.24 17.66 -1.06
N MET A 165 6.14 17.14 0.16
CA MET A 165 4.90 16.59 0.72
C MET A 165 4.45 17.40 1.94
N GLU A 166 3.17 17.69 2.01
CA GLU A 166 2.49 18.22 3.18
C GLU A 166 1.94 17.05 4.01
N ILE A 167 2.29 16.98 5.30
CA ILE A 167 1.80 15.93 6.18
C ILE A 167 0.38 16.27 6.63
N LEU A 168 -0.57 15.41 6.27
CA LEU A 168 -1.99 15.53 6.67
C LEU A 168 -2.26 14.77 7.97
N HIS A 169 -1.59 13.64 8.16
CA HIS A 169 -1.69 12.81 9.36
C HIS A 169 -0.42 11.97 9.50
N VAL A 170 0.07 11.83 10.70
CA VAL A 170 1.11 10.86 11.08
C VAL A 170 0.91 10.43 12.52
N ASP A 171 0.83 9.13 12.74
CA ASP A 171 0.75 8.57 14.09
C ASP A 171 1.31 7.15 14.15
N GLU A 172 1.48 6.65 15.37
CA GLU A 172 1.94 5.29 15.67
C GLU A 172 1.21 4.78 16.92
N GLY A 173 0.64 3.58 16.83
CA GLY A 173 -0.06 3.02 17.98
C GLY A 173 -0.67 1.65 17.74
N TRP A 174 -1.26 1.09 18.81
CA TRP A 174 -2.08 -0.11 18.74
C TRP A 174 -3.42 0.19 18.06
N ARG A 175 -3.80 -0.64 17.09
CA ARG A 175 -5.03 -0.52 16.32
C ARG A 175 -6.11 -1.48 16.83
N THR A 176 -7.32 -1.32 16.33
CA THR A 176 -8.45 -2.22 16.66
C THR A 176 -8.20 -3.64 16.17
N SER A 177 -7.40 -3.79 15.11
CA SER A 177 -6.86 -5.08 14.61
C SER A 177 -5.86 -5.74 15.54
N GLU A 178 -5.59 -5.15 16.72
CA GLU A 178 -4.55 -5.56 17.69
C GLU A 178 -3.11 -5.48 17.15
N ARG A 179 -2.88 -4.86 16.00
CA ARG A 179 -1.55 -4.58 15.47
C ARG A 179 -1.02 -3.25 15.95
N HIS A 180 0.28 -3.17 16.19
CA HIS A 180 0.95 -1.89 16.40
C HIS A 180 1.47 -1.39 15.06
N GLU A 181 0.84 -0.34 14.54
CA GLU A 181 1.10 0.19 13.20
C GLU A 181 1.41 1.68 13.25
N ALA A 182 2.27 2.10 12.34
CA ALA A 182 2.50 3.49 11.98
C ALA A 182 1.68 3.81 10.74
N TRP A 183 0.93 4.93 10.76
CA TRP A 183 0.09 5.41 9.69
C TRP A 183 0.52 6.80 9.25
N LEU A 184 0.52 7.03 7.95
CA LEU A 184 0.86 8.31 7.35
C LEU A 184 -0.09 8.61 6.20
N ALA A 185 -0.63 9.82 6.19
CA ALA A 185 -1.25 10.44 5.03
C ALA A 185 -0.53 11.74 4.71
N CYS A 186 -0.10 11.92 3.48
CA CYS A 186 0.51 13.16 3.05
C CYS A 186 0.12 13.50 1.62
N LYS A 187 0.26 14.79 1.29
CA LYS A 187 -0.21 15.38 0.04
C LYS A 187 0.95 16.03 -0.70
N LYS A 188 1.08 15.76 -2.00
CA LYS A 188 2.05 16.42 -2.84
C LYS A 188 1.70 17.91 -3.00
N VAL A 189 2.65 18.78 -2.70
CA VAL A 189 2.42 20.25 -2.71
C VAL A 189 2.33 20.81 -4.12
N THR A 190 3.15 20.33 -5.05
CA THR A 190 3.21 20.79 -6.47
C THR A 190 3.60 19.63 -7.39
#